data_d6f34e8c08c589feba5b04454753c99d
#
_entry.id   d6f34e8c08c589feba5b04454753c99d
#
_cell.length_a   1.000
_cell.length_b   1.000
_cell.length_c   1.000
_cell.angle_alpha   90.00
_cell.angle_beta   90.00
_cell.angle_gamma   90.00
#
_symmetry.space_group_name_H-M   'P 1'
#
loop_
_entity.id
_entity.type
_entity.pdbx_description
1 polymer ?
#
loop_
_entity_poly.entity_id
_entity_poly.type
_entity_poly.pdbx_seq_one_letter_code
_entity_poly.pdbx_strand_id
1 'polypeptide(L)'
;MDEFDFIVVGGGSAGCIVAARLASESPARVLLLEFGERGEDNPETLIVDGYKDAFVNDRVMWPKYTVPQRGCANKSLFVGSGRGLGGSGAINAMVYLRSSVSDFDDWGVPSWRWSEVLPSFEALEKVLEPRKREPTAFTRACVEAAEQAGFRHAEDLDAGDLDGVLGHERMNFRGDERRSAYVAFLRPALERPN
;
A
#
# COMPACT_ATOMS: atom_id res chain seq x y z
N MET A 1 -6.67 35.70 4.88
CA MET A 1 -5.86 34.59 4.33
C MET A 1 -6.06 33.41 5.27
N ASP A 2 -6.30 32.24 4.71
CA ASP A 2 -6.36 31.04 5.56
C ASP A 2 -4.94 30.70 6.02
N GLU A 3 -4.78 30.51 7.32
CA GLU A 3 -3.52 30.11 7.94
C GLU A 3 -3.59 28.64 8.29
N PHE A 4 -2.50 27.91 8.07
CA PHE A 4 -2.36 26.49 8.38
C PHE A 4 -1.10 26.28 9.21
N ASP A 5 -1.17 25.38 10.19
CA ASP A 5 -0.03 24.99 11.00
C ASP A 5 0.88 24.01 10.27
N PHE A 6 0.28 23.13 9.43
CA PHE A 6 1.00 22.15 8.63
C PHE A 6 0.51 22.14 7.18
N ILE A 7 1.45 21.97 6.26
CA ILE A 7 1.16 21.74 4.85
C ILE A 7 1.80 20.40 4.46
N VAL A 8 0.96 19.43 4.06
CA VAL A 8 1.38 18.12 3.56
C VAL A 8 1.27 18.15 2.04
N VAL A 9 2.38 17.95 1.34
CA VAL A 9 2.43 17.96 -0.12
C VAL A 9 2.45 16.53 -0.65
N GLY A 10 1.41 16.17 -1.39
CA GLY A 10 1.17 14.84 -1.95
C GLY A 10 0.25 13.99 -1.07
N GLY A 11 -0.91 13.63 -1.61
CA GLY A 11 -1.92 12.77 -0.97
C GLY A 11 -1.71 11.27 -1.25
N GLY A 12 -0.48 10.81 -1.45
CA GLY A 12 -0.15 9.39 -1.56
C GLY A 12 -0.31 8.65 -0.22
N SER A 13 0.12 7.39 -0.16
CA SER A 13 -0.05 6.55 1.06
C SER A 13 0.50 7.21 2.31
N ALA A 14 1.71 7.76 2.26
CA ALA A 14 2.34 8.43 3.40
C ALA A 14 1.62 9.76 3.75
N GLY A 15 1.34 10.61 2.75
CA GLY A 15 0.70 11.90 2.97
C GLY A 15 -0.70 11.77 3.55
N CYS A 16 -1.48 10.79 3.12
CA CYS A 16 -2.78 10.48 3.71
C CYS A 16 -2.68 10.15 5.19
N ILE A 17 -1.70 9.33 5.59
CA ILE A 17 -1.50 8.94 7.00
C ILE A 17 -1.02 10.14 7.81
N VAL A 18 -0.02 10.87 7.32
CA VAL A 18 0.56 12.03 8.03
C VAL A 18 -0.51 13.10 8.25
N ALA A 19 -1.25 13.50 7.19
CA ALA A 19 -2.29 14.51 7.31
C ALA A 19 -3.40 14.08 8.27
N ALA A 20 -3.86 12.83 8.16
CA ALA A 20 -4.90 12.30 9.04
C ALA A 20 -4.45 12.26 10.51
N ARG A 21 -3.21 11.86 10.79
CA ARG A 21 -2.69 11.82 12.16
C ARG A 21 -2.48 13.22 12.75
N LEU A 22 -1.90 14.13 12.01
CA LEU A 22 -1.75 15.53 12.45
C LEU A 22 -3.10 16.15 12.81
N ALA A 23 -4.11 15.95 11.95
CA ALA A 23 -5.45 16.46 12.21
C ALA A 23 -6.16 15.76 13.37
N SER A 24 -5.92 14.46 13.61
CA SER A 24 -6.60 13.70 14.66
C SER A 24 -5.93 13.79 16.03
N GLU A 25 -4.62 13.97 16.08
CA GLU A 25 -3.83 13.96 17.32
C GLU A 25 -3.56 15.36 17.87
N SER A 26 -3.95 16.43 17.12
CA SER A 26 -3.76 17.81 17.53
C SER A 26 -4.92 18.71 17.06
N PRO A 27 -5.08 19.92 17.63
CA PRO A 27 -6.00 20.92 17.12
C PRO A 27 -5.46 21.67 15.90
N ALA A 28 -4.30 21.31 15.38
CA ALA A 28 -3.61 21.99 14.29
C ALA A 28 -4.45 21.98 13.01
N ARG A 29 -4.42 23.10 12.29
CA ARG A 29 -5.02 23.21 10.96
C ARG A 29 -4.05 22.60 9.92
N VAL A 30 -4.51 21.59 9.20
CA VAL A 30 -3.69 20.82 8.26
C VAL A 30 -4.19 21.02 6.84
N LEU A 31 -3.33 21.50 5.95
CA LEU A 31 -3.59 21.56 4.52
C LEU A 31 -2.91 20.38 3.83
N LEU A 32 -3.68 19.53 3.15
CA LEU A 32 -3.16 18.52 2.26
C LEU A 32 -3.32 18.98 0.80
N LEU A 33 -2.21 19.05 0.07
CA LEU A 33 -2.17 19.36 -1.35
C LEU A 33 -1.95 18.09 -2.16
N GLU A 34 -2.89 17.78 -3.04
CA GLU A 34 -2.80 16.65 -3.98
C GLU A 34 -3.18 17.13 -5.39
N PHE A 35 -2.45 16.65 -6.39
CA PHE A 35 -2.70 17.02 -7.77
C PHE A 35 -3.88 16.27 -8.40
N GLY A 36 -4.07 15.01 -8.00
CA GLY A 36 -5.12 14.15 -8.53
C GLY A 36 -6.44 14.29 -7.76
N GLU A 37 -7.38 13.45 -8.11
CA GLU A 37 -8.74 13.48 -7.64
C GLU A 37 -8.97 12.58 -6.42
N ARG A 38 -10.18 12.60 -5.89
CA ARG A 38 -10.65 11.69 -4.83
C ARG A 38 -11.05 10.33 -5.41
N GLY A 39 -11.09 9.31 -4.57
CA GLY A 39 -11.57 7.99 -4.96
C GLY A 39 -13.04 8.00 -5.40
N GLU A 40 -13.87 8.85 -4.82
CA GLU A 40 -15.29 9.00 -5.17
C GLU A 40 -15.49 9.46 -6.61
N ASP A 41 -14.52 10.20 -7.18
CA ASP A 41 -14.52 10.64 -8.59
C ASP A 41 -13.99 9.53 -9.53
N ASN A 42 -13.37 8.49 -8.98
CA ASN A 42 -12.78 7.35 -9.70
C ASN A 42 -13.03 6.06 -8.89
N PRO A 43 -14.26 5.54 -8.92
CA PRO A 43 -14.71 4.48 -8.00
C PRO A 43 -13.93 3.17 -8.12
N GLU A 44 -13.27 2.90 -9.24
CA GLU A 44 -12.37 1.75 -9.42
C GLU A 44 -11.20 1.76 -8.43
N THR A 45 -10.85 2.92 -7.85
CA THR A 45 -9.81 3.04 -6.81
C THR A 45 -10.31 2.68 -5.42
N LEU A 46 -11.62 2.52 -5.25
CA LEU A 46 -12.26 2.18 -3.97
C LEU A 46 -12.65 0.71 -3.86
N ILE A 47 -12.78 0.00 -4.97
CA ILE A 47 -13.24 -1.39 -5.00
C ILE A 47 -12.09 -2.38 -5.15
N VAL A 48 -12.28 -3.59 -4.63
CA VAL A 48 -11.25 -4.64 -4.57
C VAL A 48 -10.75 -5.03 -5.95
N ASP A 49 -11.63 -5.30 -6.90
CA ASP A 49 -11.24 -5.76 -8.24
C ASP A 49 -11.03 -4.63 -9.25
N GLY A 50 -11.17 -3.37 -8.81
CA GLY A 50 -11.01 -2.19 -9.66
C GLY A 50 -9.56 -1.85 -10.04
N TYR A 51 -8.56 -2.52 -9.49
CA TYR A 51 -7.15 -2.22 -9.76
C TYR A 51 -6.76 -2.35 -11.24
N LYS A 52 -7.40 -3.23 -12.00
CA LYS A 52 -7.15 -3.40 -13.44
C LYS A 52 -7.61 -2.19 -14.23
N ASP A 53 -8.79 -1.66 -13.90
CA ASP A 53 -9.36 -0.49 -14.54
C ASP A 53 -8.60 0.77 -14.11
N ALA A 54 -8.25 0.88 -12.83
CA ALA A 54 -7.43 1.97 -12.29
C ALA A 54 -6.05 2.04 -12.96
N PHE A 55 -5.45 0.89 -13.29
CA PHE A 55 -4.11 0.83 -13.88
C PHE A 55 -4.07 1.35 -15.33
N VAL A 56 -5.19 1.39 -16.03
CA VAL A 56 -5.30 1.91 -17.41
C VAL A 56 -6.03 3.25 -17.48
N ASN A 57 -6.41 3.83 -16.33
CA ASN A 57 -7.07 5.13 -16.25
C ASN A 57 -6.05 6.25 -16.00
N ASP A 58 -5.81 7.09 -17.00
CA ASP A 58 -4.87 8.23 -16.94
C ASP A 58 -5.26 9.31 -15.92
N ARG A 59 -6.49 9.31 -15.39
CA ARG A 59 -6.90 10.22 -14.32
C ARG A 59 -6.31 9.85 -12.97
N VAL A 60 -6.07 8.55 -12.73
CA VAL A 60 -5.59 8.01 -11.45
C VAL A 60 -4.18 7.42 -11.53
N MET A 61 -3.57 7.42 -12.71
CA MET A 61 -2.23 6.89 -12.93
C MET A 61 -1.36 7.84 -13.75
N TRP A 62 -0.12 8.02 -13.29
CA TRP A 62 0.93 8.68 -14.06
C TRP A 62 1.67 7.66 -14.93
N PRO A 63 1.53 7.68 -16.26
CA PRO A 63 2.29 6.81 -17.14
C PRO A 63 3.73 7.33 -17.25
N LYS A 64 4.62 6.83 -16.42
CA LYS A 64 6.04 7.21 -16.41
C LYS A 64 6.89 6.13 -17.06
N TYR A 65 7.92 6.56 -17.77
CA TYR A 65 8.91 5.67 -18.35
C TYR A 65 10.30 6.14 -17.93
N THR A 66 11.20 5.18 -17.71
CA THR A 66 12.62 5.50 -17.50
C THR A 66 13.26 6.01 -18.80
N VAL A 67 14.41 6.68 -18.67
CA VAL A 67 15.36 6.74 -19.79
C VAL A 67 15.81 5.32 -20.15
N PRO A 68 16.33 5.07 -21.37
CA PRO A 68 16.84 3.76 -21.74
C PRO A 68 17.85 3.21 -20.72
N GLN A 69 17.62 1.99 -20.25
CA GLN A 69 18.41 1.35 -19.19
C GLN A 69 19.43 0.38 -19.84
N ARG A 70 20.74 0.65 -19.69
CA ARG A 70 21.79 -0.19 -20.26
C ARG A 70 21.70 -1.65 -19.80
N GLY A 71 21.43 -1.88 -18.51
CA GLY A 71 21.26 -3.22 -17.95
C GLY A 71 20.03 -3.98 -18.46
N CYS A 72 19.09 -3.29 -19.15
CA CYS A 72 17.88 -3.86 -19.73
C CYS A 72 17.88 -3.75 -21.25
N ALA A 73 19.01 -4.02 -21.89
CA ALA A 73 19.20 -3.94 -23.35
C ALA A 73 18.75 -2.61 -23.95
N ASN A 74 19.03 -1.49 -23.28
CA ASN A 74 18.64 -0.13 -23.63
C ASN A 74 17.11 0.09 -23.77
N LYS A 75 16.28 -0.71 -23.11
CA LYS A 75 14.84 -0.50 -23.11
C LYS A 75 14.45 0.57 -22.09
N SER A 76 13.44 1.37 -22.43
CA SER A 76 12.72 2.20 -21.46
C SER A 76 11.71 1.32 -20.74
N LEU A 77 11.72 1.37 -19.40
CA LEU A 77 10.82 0.58 -18.57
C LEU A 77 9.65 1.46 -18.09
N PHE A 78 8.47 0.88 -18.06
CA PHE A 78 7.30 1.50 -17.47
C PHE A 78 7.43 1.53 -15.94
N VAL A 79 7.23 2.71 -15.34
CA VAL A 79 7.29 2.93 -13.88
C VAL A 79 6.10 3.79 -13.44
N GLY A 80 4.90 3.34 -13.79
CA GLY A 80 3.66 4.01 -13.44
C GLY A 80 3.51 4.22 -11.94
N SER A 81 2.89 5.31 -11.53
CA SER A 81 2.57 5.59 -10.14
C SER A 81 1.16 6.17 -10.01
N GLY A 82 0.51 5.90 -8.88
CA GLY A 82 -0.81 6.44 -8.60
C GLY A 82 -0.84 7.96 -8.53
N ARG A 83 -1.95 8.53 -8.94
CA ARG A 83 -2.29 9.95 -8.94
C ARG A 83 -3.63 10.12 -8.25
N GLY A 84 -3.70 11.00 -7.27
CA GLY A 84 -4.90 11.22 -6.45
C GLY A 84 -4.74 10.74 -5.02
N LEU A 85 -5.79 10.90 -4.23
CA LEU A 85 -5.77 10.52 -2.82
C LEU A 85 -5.61 9.01 -2.64
N GLY A 86 -4.61 8.63 -1.86
CA GLY A 86 -4.15 7.25 -1.69
C GLY A 86 -2.98 6.87 -2.57
N GLY A 87 -2.70 7.65 -3.65
CA GLY A 87 -1.56 7.43 -4.54
C GLY A 87 -1.49 6.01 -5.10
N SER A 88 -0.28 5.43 -5.18
CA SER A 88 -0.09 4.05 -5.66
C SER A 88 -0.79 3.00 -4.80
N GLY A 89 -1.05 3.27 -3.51
CA GLY A 89 -1.85 2.41 -2.64
C GLY A 89 -3.32 2.31 -3.05
N ALA A 90 -3.84 3.28 -3.81
CA ALA A 90 -5.21 3.27 -4.32
C ALA A 90 -5.36 2.46 -5.63
N ILE A 91 -4.25 2.17 -6.33
CA ILE A 91 -4.28 1.48 -7.65
C ILE A 91 -3.50 0.17 -7.69
N ASN A 92 -2.77 -0.20 -6.63
CA ASN A 92 -2.01 -1.45 -6.55
C ASN A 92 -2.91 -2.68 -6.41
N ALA A 93 -2.32 -3.88 -6.43
CA ALA A 93 -3.04 -5.14 -6.21
C ALA A 93 -3.34 -5.44 -4.72
N MET A 94 -3.17 -4.48 -3.83
CA MET A 94 -3.49 -4.54 -2.38
C MET A 94 -2.70 -5.56 -1.56
N VAL A 95 -1.74 -6.27 -2.13
CA VAL A 95 -0.94 -7.24 -1.37
C VAL A 95 -0.28 -6.54 -0.18
N TYR A 96 -0.41 -7.15 0.99
CA TYR A 96 0.20 -6.72 2.23
C TYR A 96 1.21 -7.77 2.71
N LEU A 97 2.44 -7.34 2.91
CA LEU A 97 3.53 -8.16 3.42
C LEU A 97 4.48 -7.27 4.22
N ARG A 98 4.93 -7.74 5.38
CA ARG A 98 5.87 -7.00 6.23
C ARG A 98 7.32 -7.08 5.74
N SER A 99 7.64 -7.93 4.77
CA SER A 99 9.00 -8.34 4.39
C SER A 99 9.72 -9.19 5.44
N SER A 100 10.93 -9.63 5.13
CA SER A 100 11.77 -10.40 6.04
C SER A 100 12.43 -9.49 7.09
N VAL A 101 12.78 -10.05 8.23
CA VAL A 101 13.54 -9.36 9.30
C VAL A 101 14.85 -8.81 8.75
N SER A 102 15.57 -9.62 7.95
CA SER A 102 16.84 -9.25 7.34
C SER A 102 16.73 -8.04 6.43
N ASP A 103 15.61 -7.85 5.70
CA ASP A 103 15.44 -6.72 4.80
C ASP A 103 15.59 -5.37 5.53
N PHE A 104 15.13 -5.28 6.78
CA PHE A 104 15.26 -4.08 7.60
C PHE A 104 16.62 -3.99 8.30
N ASP A 105 17.11 -5.10 8.85
CA ASP A 105 18.35 -5.12 9.64
C ASP A 105 19.58 -4.86 8.74
N ASP A 106 19.57 -5.35 7.51
CA ASP A 106 20.64 -5.18 6.52
C ASP A 106 20.76 -3.73 5.99
N TRP A 107 19.74 -2.87 6.19
CA TRP A 107 19.88 -1.45 5.89
C TRP A 107 20.94 -0.76 6.76
N GLY A 108 21.28 -1.34 7.92
CA GLY A 108 22.28 -0.79 8.82
C GLY A 108 21.88 0.54 9.48
N VAL A 109 20.62 0.91 9.43
CA VAL A 109 20.08 2.14 10.04
C VAL A 109 19.45 1.78 11.38
N PRO A 110 20.00 2.21 12.53
CA PRO A 110 19.54 1.76 13.85
C PRO A 110 18.04 1.96 14.10
N SER A 111 17.48 3.12 13.71
CA SER A 111 16.06 3.43 13.87
C SER A 111 15.11 2.68 12.91
N TRP A 112 15.67 1.86 12.02
CA TRP A 112 14.93 1.07 11.03
C TRP A 112 15.17 -0.43 11.18
N ARG A 113 15.75 -0.87 12.30
CA ARG A 113 15.82 -2.30 12.59
C ARG A 113 14.43 -2.89 12.74
N TRP A 114 14.30 -4.16 12.47
CA TRP A 114 13.02 -4.87 12.59
C TRP A 114 12.33 -4.62 13.94
N SER A 115 13.07 -4.73 15.05
CA SER A 115 12.54 -4.49 16.39
C SER A 115 11.97 -3.08 16.60
N GLU A 116 12.50 -2.09 15.87
CA GLU A 116 12.06 -0.69 15.94
C GLU A 116 10.83 -0.40 15.05
N VAL A 117 10.72 -1.09 13.91
CA VAL A 117 9.63 -0.86 12.95
C VAL A 117 8.41 -1.75 13.20
N LEU A 118 8.58 -2.91 13.82
CA LEU A 118 7.51 -3.87 14.10
C LEU A 118 6.30 -3.24 14.81
N PRO A 119 6.46 -2.42 15.88
CA PRO A 119 5.31 -1.78 16.53
C PRO A 119 4.50 -0.87 15.59
N SER A 120 5.15 -0.27 14.58
CA SER A 120 4.47 0.54 13.57
C SER A 120 3.66 -0.31 12.60
N PHE A 121 4.17 -1.49 12.21
CA PHE A 121 3.39 -2.46 11.42
C PHE A 121 2.16 -2.95 12.20
N GLU A 122 2.33 -3.31 13.47
CA GLU A 122 1.22 -3.75 14.31
C GLU A 122 0.16 -2.66 14.52
N ALA A 123 0.57 -1.42 14.67
CA ALA A 123 -0.34 -0.27 14.74
C ALA A 123 -1.09 -0.04 13.43
N LEU A 124 -0.39 -0.16 12.29
CA LEU A 124 -0.96 -0.03 10.96
C LEU A 124 -1.99 -1.14 10.69
N GLU A 125 -1.68 -2.37 11.04
CA GLU A 125 -2.55 -3.54 10.84
C GLU A 125 -3.88 -3.45 11.61
N LYS A 126 -3.87 -2.84 12.79
CA LYS A 126 -5.11 -2.58 13.55
C LYS A 126 -6.09 -1.68 12.79
N VAL A 127 -5.60 -0.83 11.89
CA VAL A 127 -6.42 0.06 11.08
C VAL A 127 -6.74 -0.54 9.72
N LEU A 128 -5.75 -1.13 9.05
CA LEU A 128 -5.93 -1.73 7.73
C LEU A 128 -6.69 -3.05 7.78
N GLU A 129 -6.48 -3.85 8.84
CA GLU A 129 -7.06 -5.20 9.02
C GLU A 129 -6.81 -6.09 7.79
N PRO A 130 -5.53 -6.31 7.38
CA PRO A 130 -5.25 -7.09 6.18
C PRO A 130 -5.79 -8.51 6.33
N ARG A 131 -6.40 -9.05 5.25
CA ARG A 131 -7.12 -10.32 5.25
C ARG A 131 -6.69 -11.20 4.09
N LYS A 132 -6.71 -12.51 4.29
CA LYS A 132 -6.56 -13.47 3.20
C LYS A 132 -7.85 -13.53 2.37
N ARG A 133 -7.70 -13.71 1.06
CA ARG A 133 -8.80 -14.16 0.19
C ARG A 133 -8.93 -15.67 0.28
N GLU A 134 -10.15 -16.18 0.07
CA GLU A 134 -10.37 -17.61 -0.06
C GLU A 134 -9.62 -18.15 -1.28
N PRO A 135 -8.78 -19.18 -1.10
CA PRO A 135 -8.03 -19.76 -2.19
C PRO A 135 -8.96 -20.42 -3.22
N THR A 136 -8.69 -20.18 -4.50
CA THR A 136 -9.37 -20.91 -5.59
C THR A 136 -8.86 -22.35 -5.66
N ALA A 137 -9.58 -23.21 -6.40
CA ALA A 137 -9.09 -24.57 -6.68
C ALA A 137 -7.71 -24.56 -7.37
N PHE A 138 -7.50 -23.61 -8.29
CA PHE A 138 -6.22 -23.43 -8.98
C PHE A 138 -5.11 -23.05 -7.99
N THR A 139 -5.36 -22.08 -7.11
CA THR A 139 -4.36 -21.63 -6.12
C THR A 139 -3.98 -22.76 -5.16
N ARG A 140 -4.94 -23.57 -4.72
CA ARG A 140 -4.67 -24.76 -3.88
C ARG A 140 -3.78 -25.76 -4.60
N ALA A 141 -4.10 -26.08 -5.85
CA ALA A 141 -3.27 -27.00 -6.67
C ALA A 141 -1.84 -26.46 -6.88
N CYS A 142 -1.66 -25.14 -7.01
CA CYS A 142 -0.34 -24.52 -7.08
C CYS A 142 0.45 -24.69 -5.77
N VAL A 143 -0.20 -24.52 -4.63
CA VAL A 143 0.43 -24.74 -3.30
C VAL A 143 0.86 -26.19 -3.17
N GLU A 144 -0.03 -27.15 -3.44
CA GLU A 144 0.28 -28.59 -3.38
C GLU A 144 1.46 -28.97 -4.30
N ALA A 145 1.48 -28.45 -5.53
CA ALA A 145 2.59 -28.70 -6.45
C ALA A 145 3.92 -28.12 -5.97
N ALA A 146 3.90 -26.96 -5.35
CA ALA A 146 5.09 -26.34 -4.80
C ALA A 146 5.62 -27.09 -3.58
N GLU A 147 4.75 -27.57 -2.69
CA GLU A 147 5.16 -28.44 -1.57
C GLU A 147 5.82 -29.73 -2.08
N GLN A 148 5.25 -30.36 -3.13
CA GLN A 148 5.86 -31.53 -3.78
C GLN A 148 7.22 -31.20 -4.41
N ALA A 149 7.45 -29.96 -4.83
CA ALA A 149 8.73 -29.48 -5.36
C ALA A 149 9.73 -29.08 -4.24
N GLY A 150 9.36 -29.21 -2.96
CA GLY A 150 10.23 -28.95 -1.81
C GLY A 150 10.14 -27.55 -1.21
N PHE A 151 9.18 -26.73 -1.63
CA PHE A 151 8.93 -25.44 -0.98
C PHE A 151 8.18 -25.65 0.35
N ARG A 152 8.49 -24.82 1.34
CA ARG A 152 7.81 -24.87 2.64
C ARG A 152 6.54 -24.02 2.59
N HIS A 153 5.40 -24.61 2.83
CA HIS A 153 4.15 -23.86 3.00
C HIS A 153 4.11 -23.17 4.37
N ALA A 154 3.76 -21.89 4.38
CA ALA A 154 3.52 -21.13 5.60
C ALA A 154 2.13 -20.50 5.58
N GLU A 155 1.42 -20.65 6.69
CA GLU A 155 0.12 -20.00 6.89
C GLU A 155 0.25 -18.50 7.09
N ASP A 156 1.35 -18.03 7.66
CA ASP A 156 1.64 -16.62 7.89
C ASP A 156 2.97 -16.24 7.23
N LEU A 157 2.89 -15.41 6.20
CA LEU A 157 4.05 -14.88 5.48
C LEU A 157 4.68 -13.67 6.20
N ASP A 158 4.09 -13.17 7.28
CA ASP A 158 4.63 -12.06 8.06
C ASP A 158 5.39 -12.52 9.32
N ALA A 159 5.57 -13.84 9.47
CA ALA A 159 6.15 -14.45 10.67
C ALA A 159 7.69 -14.60 10.65
N GLY A 160 8.39 -14.12 9.63
CA GLY A 160 9.85 -14.18 9.62
C GLY A 160 10.50 -14.40 8.25
N ASP A 161 11.37 -15.42 8.17
CA ASP A 161 12.15 -15.72 6.97
C ASP A 161 11.27 -16.29 5.84
N LEU A 162 11.36 -15.67 4.66
CA LEU A 162 10.61 -16.01 3.46
C LEU A 162 11.39 -16.88 2.47
N ASP A 163 12.63 -17.27 2.76
CA ASP A 163 13.42 -18.10 1.87
C ASP A 163 12.82 -19.51 1.69
N GLY A 164 12.54 -19.86 0.44
CA GLY A 164 11.92 -21.13 0.08
C GLY A 164 10.51 -21.32 0.63
N VAL A 165 9.84 -20.23 1.00
CA VAL A 165 8.48 -20.23 1.55
C VAL A 165 7.46 -19.86 0.49
N LEU A 166 6.32 -20.51 0.59
CA LEU A 166 5.15 -20.13 -0.18
C LEU A 166 3.93 -20.12 0.74
N GLY A 167 2.97 -19.28 0.42
CA GLY A 167 1.72 -19.17 1.18
C GLY A 167 0.75 -18.21 0.52
N HIS A 168 -0.38 -17.97 1.18
CA HIS A 168 -1.36 -17.02 0.73
C HIS A 168 -1.12 -15.66 1.40
N GLU A 169 -0.91 -14.63 0.58
CA GLU A 169 -0.73 -13.27 1.04
C GLU A 169 -2.00 -12.73 1.73
N ARG A 170 -1.79 -11.79 2.65
CA ARG A 170 -2.85 -10.91 3.12
C ARG A 170 -3.03 -9.73 2.16
N MET A 171 -4.21 -9.16 2.11
CA MET A 171 -4.56 -8.03 1.25
C MET A 171 -5.34 -6.98 2.03
N ASN A 172 -5.20 -5.71 1.63
CA ASN A 172 -5.85 -4.57 2.28
C ASN A 172 -7.26 -4.34 1.71
N PHE A 173 -8.27 -5.04 2.25
CA PHE A 173 -9.67 -4.86 1.87
C PHE A 173 -10.63 -5.19 3.01
N ARG A 174 -11.87 -4.69 2.92
CA ARG A 174 -12.98 -5.06 3.79
C ARG A 174 -14.26 -5.18 2.94
N GLY A 175 -14.85 -6.39 2.88
CA GLY A 175 -15.92 -6.66 1.91
C GLY A 175 -15.44 -6.39 0.49
N ASP A 176 -16.16 -5.57 -0.24
CA ASP A 176 -15.78 -5.17 -1.60
C ASP A 176 -14.96 -3.87 -1.66
N GLU A 177 -14.66 -3.26 -0.50
CA GLU A 177 -13.93 -2.00 -0.43
C GLU A 177 -12.42 -2.23 -0.24
N ARG A 178 -11.62 -1.55 -1.06
CA ARG A 178 -10.17 -1.42 -0.89
C ARG A 178 -9.85 -0.61 0.37
N ARG A 179 -8.88 -1.05 1.16
CA ARG A 179 -8.38 -0.34 2.35
C ARG A 179 -7.06 0.38 2.03
N SER A 180 -7.07 1.31 1.07
CA SER A 180 -5.93 2.20 0.84
C SER A 180 -5.73 3.16 2.02
N ALA A 181 -4.58 3.85 2.08
CA ALA A 181 -4.35 4.88 3.11
C ALA A 181 -5.39 6.03 3.04
N TYR A 182 -5.90 6.33 1.84
CA TYR A 182 -7.01 7.26 1.69
C TYR A 182 -8.25 6.75 2.46
N VAL A 183 -8.70 5.54 2.14
CA VAL A 183 -9.94 4.97 2.72
C VAL A 183 -9.80 4.72 4.22
N ALA A 184 -8.63 4.23 4.66
CA ALA A 184 -8.43 3.79 6.03
C ALA A 184 -8.13 4.93 7.01
N PHE A 185 -7.45 5.99 6.56
CA PHE A 185 -6.96 7.07 7.42
C PHE A 185 -7.51 8.44 7.03
N LEU A 186 -7.34 8.85 5.77
CA LEU A 186 -7.65 10.23 5.40
C LEU A 186 -9.16 10.48 5.29
N ARG A 187 -9.90 9.61 4.64
CA ARG A 187 -11.36 9.79 4.43
C ARG A 187 -12.12 10.03 5.73
N PRO A 188 -11.89 9.28 6.82
CA PRO A 188 -12.50 9.59 8.12
C PRO A 188 -12.02 10.92 8.73
N ALA A 189 -10.77 11.33 8.45
CA ALA A 189 -10.23 12.57 8.96
C ALA A 189 -10.78 13.82 8.25
N LEU A 190 -11.28 13.68 7.02
CA LEU A 190 -11.90 14.80 6.28
C LEU A 190 -13.22 15.31 6.90
N GLU A 191 -13.81 14.57 7.82
CA GLU A 191 -14.99 15.00 8.58
C GLU A 191 -14.63 15.99 9.72
N ARG A 192 -13.36 16.16 10.00
CA ARG A 192 -12.87 17.07 11.06
C ARG A 192 -12.82 18.51 10.57
N PRO A 193 -12.97 19.50 11.47
CA PRO A 193 -12.99 20.93 11.09
C PRO A 193 -11.59 21.50 10.82
N ASN A 194 -10.56 20.81 11.18
CA ASN A 194 -9.17 21.24 11.13
C ASN A 194 -8.37 20.49 10.05
#